data_2e9b01ed1b494c011425c19fe163e2a9
#
_entry.id   2e9b01ed1b494c011425c19fe163e2a9
#
_cell.length_a   1.000
_cell.length_b   1.000
_cell.length_c   1.000
_cell.angle_alpha   90.00
_cell.angle_beta   90.00
_cell.angle_gamma   90.00
#
_symmetry.space_group_name_H-M   'P 1'
#
loop_
_entity.id
_entity.type
_entity.pdbx_description
1 polymer ?
#
loop_
_entity_poly.entity_id
_entity_poly.type
_entity_poly.pdbx_seq_one_letter_code
_entity_poly.pdbx_strand_id
1 'polypeptide(L)'
;MNKLARAKRGGERRRMLEVLEQFRVIVKSIRRHYQDVERRAGVTGAQLWALAQIAGQPGGQVGELARALAVHQSTASNLVRGLEARGLVTRERGRRDLRHVQLYPSKQGLRLLKAAPRPLIGVLQQALSELPAARLVALHAELAQVIALMKGKQVAAARALPLSEM
;
A
#
# COMPACT_ATOMS: atom_id res chain seq x y z
N MET A 1 27.02 27.42 -30.50
CA MET A 1 26.29 26.54 -29.55
C MET A 1 24.98 26.12 -30.22
N ASN A 2 24.83 24.83 -30.54
CA ASN A 2 23.95 24.30 -31.57
C ASN A 2 22.46 24.38 -31.21
N LYS A 3 21.61 24.96 -32.08
CA LYS A 3 20.15 25.11 -31.97
C LYS A 3 19.44 23.76 -31.73
N LEU A 4 19.96 22.68 -32.31
CA LEU A 4 19.51 21.29 -32.11
C LEU A 4 19.72 20.80 -30.68
N ALA A 5 20.85 21.09 -30.04
CA ALA A 5 21.13 20.70 -28.65
C ALA A 5 20.22 21.45 -27.63
N ARG A 6 19.85 22.70 -27.95
CA ARG A 6 18.91 23.47 -27.13
C ARG A 6 17.48 22.97 -27.26
N ALA A 7 17.05 22.58 -28.46
CA ALA A 7 15.75 21.98 -28.72
C ALA A 7 15.61 20.61 -28.06
N LYS A 8 16.65 19.76 -28.11
CA LYS A 8 16.70 18.44 -27.45
C LYS A 8 16.55 18.57 -25.93
N ARG A 9 17.34 19.47 -25.29
CA ARG A 9 17.25 19.73 -23.85
C ARG A 9 15.88 20.29 -23.45
N GLY A 10 15.25 21.11 -24.28
CA GLY A 10 13.88 21.61 -24.06
C GLY A 10 12.84 20.48 -24.06
N GLY A 11 12.95 19.53 -24.99
CA GLY A 11 12.08 18.37 -25.06
C GLY A 11 12.25 17.41 -23.87
N GLU A 12 13.50 17.15 -23.47
CA GLU A 12 13.80 16.31 -22.29
C GLU A 12 13.26 16.92 -20.99
N ARG A 13 13.45 18.24 -20.81
CA ARG A 13 12.90 18.95 -19.65
C ARG A 13 11.36 18.91 -19.61
N ARG A 14 10.69 19.05 -20.75
CA ARG A 14 9.23 18.94 -20.82
C ARG A 14 8.75 17.56 -20.40
N ARG A 15 9.36 16.48 -20.92
CA ARG A 15 9.03 15.10 -20.53
C ARG A 15 9.24 14.83 -19.04
N MET A 16 10.34 15.36 -18.47
CA MET A 16 10.57 15.27 -17.03
C MET A 16 9.44 15.92 -16.22
N LEU A 17 8.98 17.12 -16.64
CA LEU A 17 7.88 17.80 -15.96
C LEU A 17 6.55 17.05 -16.09
N GLU A 18 6.28 16.47 -17.27
CA GLU A 18 5.10 15.62 -17.51
C GLU A 18 5.11 14.39 -16.58
N VAL A 19 6.25 13.72 -16.43
CA VAL A 19 6.40 12.60 -15.49
C VAL A 19 6.21 13.04 -14.03
N LEU A 20 6.78 14.19 -13.65
CA LEU A 20 6.58 14.75 -12.30
C LEU A 20 5.11 15.07 -12.03
N GLU A 21 4.37 15.55 -13.03
CA GLU A 21 2.94 15.78 -12.91
C GLU A 21 2.16 14.49 -12.66
N GLN A 22 2.48 13.40 -13.37
CA GLN A 22 1.89 12.08 -13.14
C GLN A 22 2.14 11.59 -11.71
N PHE A 23 3.36 11.73 -11.19
CA PHE A 23 3.65 11.41 -9.80
C PHE A 23 2.82 12.23 -8.81
N ARG A 24 2.65 13.55 -9.07
CA ARG A 24 1.80 14.40 -8.21
C ARG A 24 0.34 13.94 -8.20
N VAL A 25 -0.19 13.56 -9.37
CA VAL A 25 -1.56 13.03 -9.48
C VAL A 25 -1.70 11.75 -8.66
N ILE A 26 -0.75 10.81 -8.81
CA ILE A 26 -0.74 9.55 -8.05
C ILE A 26 -0.73 9.84 -6.54
N VAL A 27 0.23 10.65 -6.06
CA VAL A 27 0.37 10.96 -4.63
C VAL A 27 -0.88 11.66 -4.08
N LYS A 28 -1.44 12.64 -4.81
CA LYS A 28 -2.67 13.33 -4.40
C LYS A 28 -3.87 12.36 -4.32
N SER A 29 -4.00 11.45 -5.29
CA SER A 29 -5.09 10.47 -5.32
C SER A 29 -4.99 9.49 -4.14
N ILE A 30 -3.79 9.01 -3.83
CA ILE A 30 -3.52 8.16 -2.67
C ILE A 30 -3.90 8.88 -1.37
N ARG A 31 -3.39 10.11 -1.16
CA ARG A 31 -3.68 10.89 0.05
C ARG A 31 -5.18 11.16 0.22
N ARG A 32 -5.85 11.58 -0.85
CA ARG A 32 -7.29 11.84 -0.82
C ARG A 32 -8.09 10.59 -0.46
N HIS A 33 -7.75 9.45 -1.03
CA HIS A 33 -8.40 8.18 -0.73
C HIS A 33 -8.22 7.80 0.75
N TYR A 34 -6.99 7.88 1.27
CA TYR A 34 -6.73 7.54 2.68
C TYR A 34 -7.39 8.49 3.66
N GLN A 35 -7.42 9.78 3.37
CA GLN A 35 -8.18 10.76 4.17
C GLN A 35 -9.69 10.45 4.19
N ASP A 36 -10.24 10.01 3.06
CA ASP A 36 -11.65 9.61 2.99
C ASP A 36 -11.92 8.33 3.79
N VAL A 37 -11.03 7.34 3.71
CA VAL A 37 -11.06 6.12 4.53
C VAL A 37 -11.04 6.47 6.01
N GLU A 38 -10.08 7.29 6.45
CA GLU A 38 -9.92 7.65 7.85
C GLU A 38 -11.14 8.41 8.38
N ARG A 39 -11.65 9.37 7.62
CA ARG A 39 -12.85 10.15 7.99
C ARG A 39 -14.10 9.28 8.07
N ARG A 40 -14.30 8.32 7.15
CA ARG A 40 -15.54 7.53 7.04
C ARG A 40 -15.51 6.22 7.79
N ALA A 41 -14.37 5.56 7.86
CA ALA A 41 -14.21 4.26 8.50
C ALA A 41 -13.50 4.35 9.87
N GLY A 42 -12.88 5.48 10.20
CA GLY A 42 -12.18 5.68 11.48
C GLY A 42 -10.92 4.84 11.64
N VAL A 43 -10.41 4.23 10.54
CA VAL A 43 -9.17 3.43 10.51
C VAL A 43 -8.25 3.98 9.43
N THR A 44 -6.94 3.75 9.56
CA THR A 44 -6.00 4.13 8.50
C THR A 44 -6.19 3.25 7.26
N GLY A 45 -5.74 3.73 6.10
CA GLY A 45 -5.80 2.95 4.85
C GLY A 45 -5.07 1.61 4.96
N ALA A 46 -3.90 1.57 5.65
CA ALA A 46 -3.17 0.34 5.92
C ALA A 46 -3.95 -0.63 6.81
N GLN A 47 -4.63 -0.11 7.85
CA GLN A 47 -5.50 -0.92 8.70
C GLN A 47 -6.70 -1.47 7.93
N LEU A 48 -7.32 -0.66 7.06
CA LEU A 48 -8.43 -1.11 6.22
C LEU A 48 -7.98 -2.23 5.27
N TRP A 49 -6.84 -2.08 4.62
CA TRP A 49 -6.29 -3.10 3.74
C TRP A 49 -5.92 -4.38 4.50
N ALA A 50 -5.27 -4.25 5.67
CA ALA A 50 -4.95 -5.40 6.52
C ALA A 50 -6.22 -6.16 6.95
N LEU A 51 -7.28 -5.43 7.35
CA LEU A 51 -8.56 -6.04 7.70
C LEU A 51 -9.21 -6.75 6.50
N ALA A 52 -9.13 -6.16 5.29
CA ALA A 52 -9.64 -6.78 4.07
C ALA A 52 -8.89 -8.08 3.72
N GLN A 53 -7.57 -8.11 3.89
CA GLN A 53 -6.75 -9.31 3.70
C GLN A 53 -7.10 -10.41 4.71
N ILE A 54 -7.23 -10.05 5.99
CA ILE A 54 -7.64 -11.00 7.04
C ILE A 54 -9.04 -11.55 6.77
N ALA A 55 -9.96 -10.73 6.28
CA ALA A 55 -11.31 -11.17 5.93
C ALA A 55 -11.34 -12.05 4.68
N GLY A 56 -10.44 -11.84 3.73
CA GLY A 56 -10.28 -12.67 2.54
C GLY A 56 -9.62 -14.04 2.83
N GLN A 57 -8.81 -14.10 3.89
CA GLN A 57 -8.10 -15.33 4.30
C GLN A 57 -8.16 -15.52 5.84
N PRO A 58 -9.34 -15.85 6.38
CA PRO A 58 -9.50 -16.10 7.81
C PRO A 58 -8.64 -17.25 8.28
N GLY A 59 -8.02 -17.12 9.45
CA GLY A 59 -7.11 -18.12 10.00
C GLY A 59 -5.66 -17.99 9.55
N GLY A 60 -5.37 -17.01 8.69
CA GLY A 60 -3.99 -16.69 8.27
C GLY A 60 -3.15 -16.14 9.42
N GLN A 61 -1.82 -16.20 9.28
CA GLN A 61 -0.85 -15.74 10.26
C GLN A 61 -0.33 -14.33 9.93
N VAL A 62 0.24 -13.65 10.93
CA VAL A 62 0.84 -12.31 10.75
C VAL A 62 1.93 -12.28 9.67
N GLY A 63 2.73 -13.36 9.55
CA GLY A 63 3.75 -13.46 8.51
C GLY A 63 3.18 -13.56 7.08
N GLU A 64 2.03 -14.21 6.91
CA GLU A 64 1.31 -14.27 5.64
C GLU A 64 0.71 -12.91 5.30
N LEU A 65 0.10 -12.24 6.29
CA LEU A 65 -0.39 -10.88 6.16
C LEU A 65 0.73 -9.91 5.73
N ALA A 66 1.90 -9.98 6.36
CA ALA A 66 3.05 -9.14 6.02
C ALA A 66 3.47 -9.31 4.55
N ARG A 67 3.51 -10.54 4.06
CA ARG A 67 3.79 -10.84 2.64
C ARG A 67 2.71 -10.29 1.70
N ALA A 68 1.43 -10.49 2.05
CA ALA A 68 0.30 -10.00 1.25
C ALA A 68 0.25 -8.47 1.16
N LEU A 69 0.68 -7.77 2.22
CA LEU A 69 0.76 -6.31 2.26
C LEU A 69 2.08 -5.75 1.73
N ALA A 70 3.06 -6.61 1.41
CA ALA A 70 4.43 -6.23 1.04
C ALA A 70 5.11 -5.31 2.07
N VAL A 71 4.93 -5.60 3.38
CA VAL A 71 5.52 -4.85 4.50
C VAL A 71 6.34 -5.75 5.42
N HIS A 72 7.13 -5.17 6.32
CA HIS A 72 7.82 -5.92 7.35
C HIS A 72 6.84 -6.56 8.35
N GLN A 73 7.22 -7.72 8.92
CA GLN A 73 6.39 -8.43 9.90
C GLN A 73 6.07 -7.59 11.14
N SER A 74 7.00 -6.74 11.57
CA SER A 74 6.77 -5.79 12.67
C SER A 74 5.66 -4.78 12.34
N THR A 75 5.63 -4.26 11.11
CA THR A 75 4.57 -3.37 10.63
C THR A 75 3.22 -4.10 10.60
N ALA A 76 3.16 -5.31 10.04
CA ALA A 76 1.94 -6.11 10.05
C ALA A 76 1.45 -6.40 11.48
N SER A 77 2.38 -6.72 12.41
CA SER A 77 2.07 -6.94 13.83
C SER A 77 1.46 -5.70 14.48
N ASN A 78 1.97 -4.50 14.16
CA ASN A 78 1.43 -3.24 14.67
C ASN A 78 0.04 -2.94 14.10
N LEU A 79 -0.18 -3.20 12.81
CA LEU A 79 -1.49 -3.06 12.18
C LEU A 79 -2.53 -3.98 12.84
N VAL A 80 -2.17 -5.26 13.06
CA VAL A 80 -3.05 -6.23 13.73
C VAL A 80 -3.35 -5.78 15.15
N ARG A 81 -2.35 -5.32 15.92
CA ARG A 81 -2.56 -4.81 17.28
C ARG A 81 -3.53 -3.61 17.29
N GLY A 82 -3.40 -2.68 16.34
CA GLY A 82 -4.31 -1.54 16.20
C GLY A 82 -5.74 -1.96 15.85
N LEU A 83 -5.90 -2.98 14.99
CA LEU A 83 -7.21 -3.55 14.65
C LEU A 83 -7.85 -4.30 15.82
N GLU A 84 -7.05 -5.06 16.56
CA GLU A 84 -7.45 -5.81 17.74
C GLU A 84 -7.91 -4.89 18.87
N ALA A 85 -7.16 -3.82 19.15
CA ALA A 85 -7.52 -2.80 20.15
C ALA A 85 -8.87 -2.11 19.85
N ARG A 86 -9.28 -2.12 18.58
CA ARG A 86 -10.59 -1.61 18.12
C ARG A 86 -11.68 -2.69 18.02
N GLY A 87 -11.38 -3.92 18.38
CA GLY A 87 -12.30 -5.04 18.28
C GLY A 87 -12.65 -5.45 16.85
N LEU A 88 -11.83 -5.09 15.85
CA LEU A 88 -12.07 -5.38 14.42
C LEU A 88 -11.53 -6.73 13.99
N VAL A 89 -10.52 -7.25 14.71
CA VAL A 89 -9.86 -8.54 14.50
C VAL A 89 -9.73 -9.25 15.82
N THR A 90 -9.79 -10.57 15.80
CA THR A 90 -9.48 -11.45 16.93
C THR A 90 -8.29 -12.34 16.61
N ARG A 91 -7.54 -12.72 17.66
CA ARG A 91 -6.47 -13.71 17.58
C ARG A 91 -6.94 -14.98 18.26
N GLU A 92 -6.79 -16.09 17.58
CA GLU A 92 -7.04 -17.41 18.15
C GLU A 92 -5.76 -18.24 18.11
N ARG A 93 -5.52 -19.00 19.17
CA ARG A 93 -4.42 -19.99 19.16
C ARG A 93 -4.88 -21.19 18.38
N GLY A 94 -4.05 -21.67 17.46
CA GLY A 94 -4.34 -22.85 16.66
C GLY A 94 -4.65 -24.07 17.56
N ARG A 95 -5.74 -24.76 17.30
CA ARG A 95 -6.14 -25.95 18.10
C ARG A 95 -5.14 -27.11 18.03
N ARG A 96 -4.37 -27.21 16.93
CA ARG A 96 -3.37 -28.27 16.72
C ARG A 96 -1.96 -27.88 17.10
N ASP A 97 -1.64 -26.58 17.03
CA ASP A 97 -0.33 -26.04 17.41
C ASP A 97 -0.53 -24.67 18.06
N LEU A 98 -0.35 -24.62 19.38
CA LEU A 98 -0.50 -23.40 20.20
C LEU A 98 0.55 -22.31 19.90
N ARG A 99 1.59 -22.65 19.10
CA ARG A 99 2.62 -21.70 18.67
C ARG A 99 2.15 -20.78 17.55
N HIS A 100 1.10 -21.20 16.82
CA HIS A 100 0.56 -20.43 15.71
C HIS A 100 -0.66 -19.62 16.16
N VAL A 101 -0.54 -18.31 15.99
CA VAL A 101 -1.63 -17.36 16.25
C VAL A 101 -2.32 -17.07 14.91
N GLN A 102 -3.59 -17.40 14.84
CA GLN A 102 -4.45 -17.20 13.67
C GLN A 102 -5.27 -15.93 13.81
N LEU A 103 -5.50 -15.24 12.71
CA LEU A 103 -6.21 -13.97 12.63
C LEU A 103 -7.59 -14.16 12.02
N TYR A 104 -8.61 -13.61 12.66
CA TYR A 104 -9.98 -13.65 12.18
C TYR A 104 -10.62 -12.26 12.21
N PRO A 105 -11.43 -11.89 11.20
CA PRO A 105 -12.20 -10.66 11.26
C PRO A 105 -13.34 -10.82 12.27
N SER A 106 -13.57 -9.83 13.10
CA SER A 106 -14.74 -9.79 13.98
C SER A 106 -16.02 -9.45 13.19
N LYS A 107 -17.19 -9.63 13.80
CA LYS A 107 -18.47 -9.14 13.24
C LYS A 107 -18.44 -7.62 12.97
N GLN A 108 -17.78 -6.86 13.87
CA GLN A 108 -17.61 -5.42 13.71
C GLN A 108 -16.66 -5.09 12.55
N GLY A 109 -15.55 -5.83 12.40
CA GLY A 109 -14.63 -5.68 11.28
C GLY A 109 -15.31 -5.94 9.94
N LEU A 110 -16.12 -6.99 9.83
CA LEU A 110 -16.87 -7.28 8.61
C LEU A 110 -17.90 -6.18 8.27
N ARG A 111 -18.58 -5.61 9.29
CA ARG A 111 -19.48 -4.47 9.07
C ARG A 111 -18.74 -3.24 8.59
N LEU A 112 -17.57 -2.94 9.17
CA LEU A 112 -16.72 -1.84 8.74
C LEU A 112 -16.29 -2.00 7.28
N LEU A 113 -15.83 -3.19 6.86
CA LEU A 113 -15.46 -3.47 5.47
C LEU A 113 -16.60 -3.25 4.48
N LYS A 114 -17.84 -3.57 4.87
CA LYS A 114 -19.02 -3.32 4.01
C LYS A 114 -19.31 -1.83 3.82
N ALA A 115 -19.10 -1.01 4.86
CA ALA A 115 -19.38 0.43 4.86
C ALA A 115 -18.21 1.29 4.37
N ALA A 116 -16.99 0.74 4.34
CA ALA A 116 -15.78 1.48 4.00
C ALA A 116 -15.74 1.93 2.54
N PRO A 117 -15.09 3.07 2.25
CA PRO A 117 -14.84 3.54 0.89
C PRO A 117 -14.07 2.50 0.06
N ARG A 118 -14.42 2.41 -1.21
CA ARG A 118 -13.71 1.55 -2.17
C ARG A 118 -12.64 2.35 -2.92
N PRO A 119 -11.56 1.71 -3.39
CA PRO A 119 -11.22 0.29 -3.18
C PRO A 119 -10.61 0.05 -1.79
N LEU A 120 -10.90 -1.12 -1.18
CA LEU A 120 -10.39 -1.47 0.16
C LEU A 120 -8.86 -1.62 0.20
N ILE A 121 -8.26 -2.01 -0.91
CA ILE A 121 -6.81 -2.20 -1.04
C ILE A 121 -6.06 -0.89 -1.35
N GLY A 122 -6.77 0.21 -1.59
CA GLY A 122 -6.20 1.49 -2.00
C GLY A 122 -6.19 1.71 -3.52
N VAL A 123 -6.28 2.96 -3.94
CA VAL A 123 -6.44 3.34 -5.36
C VAL A 123 -5.24 2.97 -6.23
N LEU A 124 -4.02 3.06 -5.71
CA LEU A 124 -2.82 2.70 -6.47
C LEU A 124 -2.71 1.18 -6.61
N GLN A 125 -2.93 0.43 -5.54
CA GLN A 125 -2.89 -1.03 -5.55
C GLN A 125 -3.93 -1.59 -6.51
N GLN A 126 -5.14 -1.03 -6.51
CA GLN A 126 -6.18 -1.40 -7.46
C GLN A 126 -5.73 -1.13 -8.91
N ALA A 127 -5.25 0.06 -9.20
CA ALA A 127 -4.77 0.40 -10.55
C ALA A 127 -3.62 -0.51 -11.02
N LEU A 128 -2.67 -0.83 -10.13
CA LEU A 128 -1.57 -1.76 -10.45
C LEU A 128 -2.06 -3.19 -10.69
N SER A 129 -3.07 -3.65 -9.97
CA SER A 129 -3.64 -5.00 -10.15
C SER A 129 -4.40 -5.16 -11.48
N GLU A 130 -4.84 -4.06 -12.07
CA GLU A 130 -5.54 -4.02 -13.37
C GLU A 130 -4.59 -3.92 -14.57
N LEU A 131 -3.29 -3.65 -14.32
CA LEU A 131 -2.30 -3.60 -15.39
C LEU A 131 -1.98 -4.99 -15.93
N PRO A 132 -1.85 -5.16 -17.26
CA PRO A 132 -1.30 -6.37 -17.84
C PRO A 132 0.09 -6.70 -17.29
N ALA A 133 0.39 -7.98 -17.05
CA ALA A 133 1.64 -8.42 -16.43
C ALA A 133 2.90 -7.85 -17.11
N ALA A 134 2.92 -7.80 -18.44
CA ALA A 134 4.06 -7.23 -19.18
C ALA A 134 4.26 -5.73 -18.90
N ARG A 135 3.16 -4.96 -18.71
CA ARG A 135 3.24 -3.55 -18.36
C ARG A 135 3.70 -3.34 -16.93
N LEU A 136 3.27 -4.21 -16.02
CA LEU A 136 3.73 -4.17 -14.62
C LEU A 136 5.23 -4.46 -14.50
N VAL A 137 5.75 -5.42 -15.26
CA VAL A 137 7.19 -5.72 -15.34
C VAL A 137 7.99 -4.52 -15.87
N ALA A 138 7.53 -3.90 -16.96
CA ALA A 138 8.18 -2.71 -17.51
C ALA A 138 8.18 -1.54 -16.52
N LEU A 139 7.03 -1.24 -15.90
CA LEU A 139 6.89 -0.19 -14.89
C LEU A 139 7.81 -0.43 -13.70
N HIS A 140 7.91 -1.69 -13.22
CA HIS A 140 8.82 -2.06 -12.14
C HIS A 140 10.28 -1.74 -12.48
N ALA A 141 10.73 -2.09 -13.70
CA ALA A 141 12.08 -1.81 -14.15
C ALA A 141 12.40 -0.31 -14.23
N GLU A 142 11.49 0.48 -14.80
CA GLU A 142 11.64 1.94 -14.90
C GLU A 142 11.66 2.63 -13.54
N LEU A 143 10.75 2.26 -12.64
CA LEU A 143 10.73 2.80 -11.27
C LEU A 143 11.99 2.40 -10.49
N ALA A 144 12.52 1.19 -10.68
CA ALA A 144 13.77 0.76 -10.05
C ALA A 144 14.95 1.65 -10.48
N GLN A 145 15.03 2.04 -11.76
CA GLN A 145 16.06 2.96 -12.25
C GLN A 145 15.92 4.35 -11.61
N VAL A 146 14.69 4.89 -11.55
CA VAL A 146 14.43 6.19 -10.90
C VAL A 146 14.86 6.15 -9.44
N ILE A 147 14.49 5.11 -8.70
CA ILE A 147 14.85 4.93 -7.29
C ILE A 147 16.37 4.81 -7.10
N ALA A 148 17.07 4.10 -8.00
CA ALA A 148 18.52 3.98 -7.95
C ALA A 148 19.25 5.31 -8.14
N LEU A 149 18.67 6.23 -8.90
CA LEU A 149 19.20 7.58 -9.09
C LEU A 149 18.90 8.53 -7.91
N MET A 150 17.94 8.18 -7.05
CA MET A 150 17.63 8.94 -5.84
C MET A 150 18.70 8.69 -4.77
N LYS A 151 19.53 9.70 -4.50
CA LYS A 151 20.58 9.63 -3.48
C LYS A 151 19.98 9.96 -2.11
N GLY A 152 20.10 9.04 -1.12
CA GLY A 152 19.82 9.37 0.27
C GLY A 152 19.31 8.22 1.13
N LYS A 153 19.48 8.37 2.45
CA LYS A 153 19.02 7.43 3.50
C LYS A 153 17.50 7.26 3.54
N GLN A 154 16.75 8.22 2.99
CA GLN A 154 15.28 8.22 2.97
C GLN A 154 14.68 7.08 2.12
N VAL A 155 15.39 6.60 1.09
CA VAL A 155 14.90 5.50 0.23
C VAL A 155 14.79 4.19 1.02
N ALA A 156 15.73 3.90 1.92
CA ALA A 156 15.70 2.70 2.75
C ALA A 156 14.55 2.74 3.78
N ALA A 157 14.31 3.89 4.41
CA ALA A 157 13.22 4.09 5.35
C ALA A 157 11.85 3.99 4.68
N ALA A 158 11.70 4.57 3.48
CA ALA A 158 10.44 4.55 2.73
C ALA A 158 10.00 3.14 2.29
N ARG A 159 10.94 2.20 2.10
CA ARG A 159 10.60 0.80 1.77
C ARG A 159 9.88 0.04 2.89
N ALA A 160 9.99 0.49 4.13
CA ALA A 160 9.45 -0.18 5.30
C ALA A 160 8.04 0.27 5.66
N LEU A 161 7.58 1.41 5.15
CA LEU A 161 6.32 2.03 5.53
C LEU A 161 5.20 1.76 4.50
N PRO A 162 3.96 1.55 4.96
CA PRO A 162 2.80 1.54 4.07
C PRO A 162 2.58 2.91 3.43
N LEU A 163 2.03 2.95 2.21
CA LEU A 163 1.74 4.20 1.50
C LEU A 163 0.79 5.14 2.25
N SER A 164 -0.03 4.59 3.17
CA SER A 164 -0.95 5.38 4.00
C SER A 164 -0.27 6.16 5.14
N GLU A 165 1.01 5.91 5.39
CA GLU A 165 1.79 6.59 6.44
C GLU A 165 2.80 7.58 5.84
N MET A 166 2.72 7.81 4.54
CA MET A 166 3.48 8.82 3.80
C MET A 166 2.63 10.09 3.62
#